data_e0c46233fbaffc47aff6eb3891d07e3c
#
_entry.id   e0c46233fbaffc47aff6eb3891d07e3c
#
_cell.length_a   1.000
_cell.length_b   1.000
_cell.length_c   1.000
_cell.angle_alpha   90.00
_cell.angle_beta   90.00
_cell.angle_gamma   90.00
#
_symmetry.space_group_name_H-M   'P 1'
#
loop_
_entity.id
_entity.type
_entity.pdbx_description
1 polymer ?
#
loop_
_entity_poly.entity_id
_entity_poly.type
_entity_poly.pdbx_seq_one_letter_code
_entity_poly.pdbx_strand_id
1 'polypeptide(L)'
;MRQKVENFFLWKWLLKAERFIMIFCCAAVIITVGMGVVCRYLLHINFMAKDELLVIFALWLYFIGGAEGGNYRDEHIKADVLSIFVTKEKATHIINIIVKVISFVVSILLAVWAIQYLDLCLTLGGNTRILGLPMLCSRGALVVGYILPVLYTTYHLILTIKGEDKKPKLEGGEPV
;
A
#
# COMPACT_ATOMS: atom_id res chain seq x y z
N MET A 1 -19.88 13.10 5.84
CA MET A 1 -19.54 12.40 4.58
C MET A 1 -18.72 11.13 4.82
N ARG A 2 -17.77 11.16 5.75
CA ARG A 2 -16.93 10.02 6.11
C ARG A 2 -17.74 8.73 6.32
N GLN A 3 -18.75 8.74 7.18
CA GLN A 3 -19.61 7.56 7.43
C GLN A 3 -20.39 7.07 6.20
N LYS A 4 -20.75 7.96 5.26
CA LYS A 4 -21.45 7.55 4.03
C LYS A 4 -20.51 6.81 3.05
N VAL A 5 -19.27 7.25 2.92
CA VAL A 5 -18.28 6.60 2.05
C VAL A 5 -17.77 5.31 2.67
N GLU A 6 -17.48 5.32 3.98
CA GLU A 6 -17.07 4.11 4.72
C GLU A 6 -18.17 3.04 4.78
N ASN A 7 -19.44 3.45 4.68
CA ASN A 7 -20.58 2.52 4.62
C ASN A 7 -20.91 2.06 3.19
N PHE A 8 -20.27 2.60 2.18
CA PHE A 8 -20.49 2.15 0.81
C PHE A 8 -19.98 0.71 0.66
N PHE A 9 -20.86 -0.16 0.18
CA PHE A 9 -20.60 -1.61 0.08
C PHE A 9 -19.30 -1.95 -0.64
N LEU A 10 -19.03 -1.27 -1.76
CA LEU A 10 -17.81 -1.46 -2.55
C LEU A 10 -16.53 -1.07 -1.78
N TRP A 11 -16.59 -0.02 -0.96
CA TRP A 11 -15.45 0.41 -0.15
C TRP A 11 -15.09 -0.61 0.94
N LYS A 12 -16.09 -1.11 1.64
CA LYS A 12 -15.88 -2.17 2.65
C LYS A 12 -15.35 -3.46 2.01
N TRP A 13 -15.85 -3.79 0.82
CA TRP A 13 -15.41 -4.98 0.10
C TRP A 13 -13.97 -4.83 -0.39
N LEU A 14 -13.57 -3.66 -0.91
CA LEU A 14 -12.20 -3.35 -1.32
C LEU A 14 -11.23 -3.53 -0.16
N LEU A 15 -11.48 -2.87 0.98
CA LEU A 15 -10.63 -2.98 2.17
C LEU A 15 -10.55 -4.42 2.71
N LYS A 16 -11.66 -5.16 2.64
CA LYS A 16 -11.69 -6.57 3.06
C LYS A 16 -10.87 -7.45 2.11
N ALA A 17 -10.94 -7.18 0.81
CA ALA A 17 -10.13 -7.88 -0.19
C ALA A 17 -8.63 -7.59 -0.01
N GLU A 18 -8.24 -6.32 0.17
CA GLU A 18 -6.85 -5.93 0.45
C GLU A 18 -6.30 -6.66 1.67
N ARG A 19 -7.05 -6.63 2.77
CA ARG A 19 -6.65 -7.32 4.01
C ARG A 19 -6.51 -8.83 3.83
N PHE A 20 -7.43 -9.44 3.10
CA PHE A 20 -7.34 -10.88 2.79
C PHE A 20 -6.09 -11.19 1.97
N ILE A 21 -5.81 -10.40 0.93
CA ILE A 21 -4.61 -10.59 0.10
C ILE A 21 -3.32 -10.39 0.94
N MET A 22 -3.29 -9.40 1.83
CA MET A 22 -2.14 -9.19 2.72
C MET A 22 -1.88 -10.39 3.63
N ILE A 23 -2.93 -10.91 4.28
CA ILE A 23 -2.80 -12.07 5.17
C ILE A 23 -2.32 -13.29 4.37
N PHE A 24 -2.90 -13.52 3.17
CA PHE A 24 -2.50 -14.61 2.29
C PHE A 24 -1.04 -14.48 1.85
N CYS A 25 -0.62 -13.31 1.38
CA CYS A 25 0.75 -13.06 0.94
C CYS A 25 1.74 -13.18 2.10
N CYS A 26 1.39 -12.70 3.30
CA CYS A 26 2.23 -12.83 4.48
C CYS A 26 2.44 -14.31 4.84
N ALA A 27 1.38 -15.11 4.88
CA ALA A 27 1.47 -16.54 5.12
C ALA A 27 2.31 -17.25 4.03
N ALA A 28 2.10 -16.89 2.75
CA ALA A 28 2.83 -17.45 1.64
C ALA A 28 4.34 -17.13 1.70
N VAL A 29 4.72 -15.91 2.09
CA VAL A 29 6.13 -15.53 2.31
C VAL A 29 6.75 -16.39 3.40
N ILE A 30 6.09 -16.53 4.56
CA ILE A 30 6.59 -17.32 5.68
C ILE A 30 6.78 -18.79 5.26
N ILE A 31 5.78 -19.38 4.58
CA ILE A 31 5.84 -20.77 4.10
C ILE A 31 6.97 -20.93 3.08
N THR A 32 7.11 -20.01 2.12
CA THR A 32 8.13 -20.08 1.08
C THR A 32 9.55 -20.01 1.67
N VAL A 33 9.78 -19.11 2.62
CA VAL A 33 11.06 -18.99 3.32
C VAL A 33 11.32 -20.25 4.15
N GLY A 34 10.34 -20.71 4.94
CA GLY A 34 10.45 -21.92 5.75
C GLY A 34 10.75 -23.16 4.92
N MET A 35 10.06 -23.33 3.78
CA MET A 35 10.30 -24.43 2.85
C MET A 35 11.72 -24.33 2.27
N GLY A 36 12.19 -23.13 1.93
CA GLY A 36 13.57 -22.91 1.46
C GLY A 36 14.62 -23.34 2.49
N VAL A 37 14.37 -23.08 3.78
CA VAL A 37 15.25 -23.51 4.88
C VAL A 37 15.26 -25.04 5.00
N VAL A 38 14.07 -25.66 5.02
CA VAL A 38 13.92 -27.13 5.11
C VAL A 38 14.62 -27.81 3.92
N CYS A 39 14.37 -27.36 2.70
CA CYS A 39 15.01 -27.92 1.49
C CYS A 39 16.54 -27.83 1.56
N ARG A 40 17.06 -26.70 2.04
CA ARG A 40 18.52 -26.47 2.08
C ARG A 40 19.22 -27.29 3.17
N TYR A 41 18.65 -27.34 4.39
CA TYR A 41 19.34 -27.91 5.56
C TYR A 41 18.97 -29.35 5.83
N LEU A 42 17.72 -29.78 5.55
CA LEU A 42 17.28 -31.16 5.76
C LEU A 42 17.41 -32.02 4.51
N LEU A 43 16.98 -31.50 3.36
CA LEU A 43 16.94 -32.26 2.12
C LEU A 43 18.21 -32.08 1.26
N HIS A 44 19.05 -31.09 1.57
CA HIS A 44 20.25 -30.73 0.80
C HIS A 44 19.97 -30.43 -0.69
N ILE A 45 18.72 -29.99 -0.99
CA ILE A 45 18.26 -29.67 -2.33
C ILE A 45 18.21 -28.14 -2.50
N ASN A 46 18.71 -27.64 -3.63
CA ASN A 46 18.60 -26.23 -3.95
C ASN A 46 17.25 -25.93 -4.61
N PHE A 47 16.30 -25.41 -3.83
CA PHE A 47 14.98 -25.03 -4.31
C PHE A 47 14.98 -23.62 -4.90
N MET A 48 15.43 -23.49 -6.15
CA MET A 48 15.56 -22.19 -6.84
C MET A 48 14.20 -21.47 -7.07
N ALA A 49 13.11 -22.22 -7.22
CA ALA A 49 11.78 -21.65 -7.45
C ALA A 49 11.26 -20.77 -6.28
N LYS A 50 11.80 -20.96 -5.06
CA LYS A 50 11.45 -20.17 -3.88
C LYS A 50 11.68 -18.66 -4.09
N ASP A 51 12.77 -18.30 -4.78
CA ASP A 51 13.17 -16.90 -4.94
C ASP A 51 12.18 -16.15 -5.85
N GLU A 52 11.64 -16.81 -6.88
CA GLU A 52 10.60 -16.24 -7.74
C GLU A 52 9.26 -16.08 -7.00
N LEU A 53 8.85 -17.09 -6.23
CA LEU A 53 7.63 -17.04 -5.43
C LEU A 53 7.73 -15.96 -4.34
N LEU A 54 8.87 -15.89 -3.67
CA LEU A 54 9.12 -14.90 -2.63
C LEU A 54 8.98 -13.47 -3.17
N VAL A 55 9.57 -13.19 -4.33
CA VAL A 55 9.48 -11.87 -4.96
C VAL A 55 8.03 -11.52 -5.29
N ILE A 56 7.25 -12.46 -5.86
CA ILE A 56 5.85 -12.21 -6.21
C ILE A 56 5.04 -11.86 -4.95
N PHE A 57 5.08 -12.71 -3.92
CA PHE A 57 4.28 -12.49 -2.72
C PHE A 57 4.75 -11.28 -1.91
N ALA A 58 6.06 -11.02 -1.85
CA ALA A 58 6.61 -9.85 -1.18
C ALA A 58 6.19 -8.53 -1.86
N LEU A 59 6.16 -8.49 -3.20
CA LEU A 59 5.69 -7.31 -3.93
C LEU A 59 4.20 -7.04 -3.65
N TRP A 60 3.34 -8.06 -3.72
CA TRP A 60 1.92 -7.91 -3.40
C TRP A 60 1.72 -7.44 -1.96
N LEU A 61 2.42 -8.04 -1.01
CA LEU A 61 2.35 -7.65 0.40
C LEU A 61 2.80 -6.19 0.59
N TYR A 62 3.91 -5.79 -0.02
CA TYR A 62 4.48 -4.46 0.11
C TYR A 62 3.55 -3.39 -0.47
N PHE A 63 3.07 -3.57 -1.70
CA PHE A 63 2.28 -2.55 -2.38
C PHE A 63 0.86 -2.41 -1.81
N ILE A 64 0.19 -3.52 -1.49
CA ILE A 64 -1.14 -3.47 -0.87
C ILE A 64 -1.03 -2.99 0.57
N GLY A 65 -0.06 -3.49 1.35
CA GLY A 65 0.16 -3.06 2.72
C GLY A 65 0.52 -1.58 2.82
N GLY A 66 1.32 -1.06 1.89
CA GLY A 66 1.63 0.35 1.78
C GLY A 66 0.41 1.21 1.44
N ALA A 67 -0.48 0.70 0.59
CA ALA A 67 -1.70 1.40 0.22
C ALA A 67 -2.70 1.47 1.40
N GLU A 68 -2.98 0.36 2.08
CA GLU A 68 -3.91 0.34 3.23
C GLU A 68 -3.32 1.06 4.44
N GLY A 69 -2.12 0.68 4.89
CA GLY A 69 -1.51 1.24 6.11
C GLY A 69 -1.14 2.70 5.96
N GLY A 70 -0.40 3.03 4.90
CA GLY A 70 0.11 4.37 4.69
C GLY A 70 -0.94 5.37 4.24
N ASN A 71 -1.69 5.04 3.19
CA ASN A 71 -2.56 6.02 2.55
C ASN A 71 -3.98 6.01 3.11
N TYR A 72 -4.59 4.85 3.36
CA TYR A 72 -5.97 4.79 3.86
C TYR A 72 -6.06 5.17 5.34
N ARG A 73 -5.19 4.62 6.19
CA ARG A 73 -5.18 4.91 7.62
C ARG A 73 -4.50 6.22 7.97
N ASP A 74 -3.79 6.82 7.00
CA ASP A 74 -2.97 8.03 7.22
C ASP A 74 -1.92 7.81 8.34
N GLU A 75 -1.43 6.57 8.47
CA GLU A 75 -0.48 6.13 9.49
C GLU A 75 1.00 6.30 9.06
N HIS A 76 1.25 6.94 7.90
CA HIS A 76 2.62 7.33 7.57
C HIS A 76 3.21 8.13 8.72
N ILE A 77 4.42 7.80 9.10
CA ILE A 77 5.20 8.57 10.08
C ILE A 77 5.26 10.01 9.57
N LYS A 78 4.32 10.83 10.04
CA LYS A 78 4.40 12.26 9.85
C LYS A 78 5.49 12.71 10.80
N ALA A 79 6.59 13.21 10.26
CA ALA A 79 7.53 13.96 11.07
C ALA A 79 6.75 15.19 11.58
N ASP A 80 6.16 15.08 12.75
CA ASP A 80 5.37 16.12 13.43
C ASP A 80 6.26 17.32 13.86
N VAL A 81 7.49 17.38 13.29
CA VAL A 81 8.44 18.45 13.49
C VAL A 81 7.81 19.81 13.15
N LEU A 82 6.94 19.85 12.13
CA LEU A 82 6.25 21.10 11.75
C LEU A 82 5.17 21.48 12.78
N SER A 83 4.56 20.55 13.47
CA SER A 83 3.54 20.83 14.50
C SER A 83 4.17 21.48 15.74
N ILE A 84 5.46 21.23 16.00
CA ILE A 84 6.21 21.84 17.11
C ILE A 84 6.45 23.35 16.85
N PHE A 85 6.64 23.74 15.59
CA PHE A 85 6.93 25.12 15.20
C PHE A 85 5.68 25.96 14.91
N VAL A 86 4.54 25.32 14.63
CA VAL A 86 3.30 25.99 14.21
C VAL A 86 2.22 25.84 15.25
N THR A 87 2.11 26.81 16.15
CA THR A 87 1.14 26.82 17.26
C THR A 87 -0.28 27.28 16.84
N LYS A 88 -0.43 27.84 15.62
CA LYS A 88 -1.71 28.39 15.13
C LYS A 88 -2.51 27.32 14.38
N GLU A 89 -3.71 26.96 14.86
CA GLU A 89 -4.59 25.96 14.23
C GLU A 89 -4.84 26.20 12.73
N LYS A 90 -5.02 27.47 12.33
CA LYS A 90 -5.24 27.82 10.91
C LYS A 90 -4.01 27.52 10.04
N ALA A 91 -2.81 27.77 10.54
CA ALA A 91 -1.59 27.48 9.78
C ALA A 91 -1.36 25.99 9.66
N THR A 92 -1.61 25.21 10.70
CA THR A 92 -1.56 23.73 10.66
C THR A 92 -2.56 23.16 9.64
N HIS A 93 -3.77 23.72 9.56
CA HIS A 93 -4.75 23.29 8.56
C HIS A 93 -4.28 23.55 7.12
N ILE A 94 -3.71 24.73 6.85
CA ILE A 94 -3.16 25.09 5.54
C ILE A 94 -2.00 24.16 5.15
N ILE A 95 -1.08 23.90 6.08
CA ILE A 95 0.04 22.98 5.86
C ILE A 95 -0.47 21.58 5.53
N ASN A 96 -1.45 21.08 6.25
CA ASN A 96 -2.05 19.78 5.98
C ASN A 96 -2.68 19.70 4.58
N ILE A 97 -3.35 20.75 4.12
CA ILE A 97 -3.89 20.81 2.76
C ILE A 97 -2.74 20.75 1.74
N ILE A 98 -1.69 21.54 1.92
CA ILE A 98 -0.54 21.57 1.00
C ILE A 98 0.10 20.18 0.90
N VAL A 99 0.35 19.52 2.03
CA VAL A 99 0.93 18.16 2.07
C VAL A 99 0.03 17.17 1.35
N LYS A 100 -1.29 17.21 1.57
CA LYS A 100 -2.25 16.31 0.88
C LYS A 100 -2.30 16.58 -0.62
N VAL A 101 -2.22 17.83 -1.06
CA VAL A 101 -2.17 18.18 -2.49
C VAL A 101 -0.87 17.64 -3.12
N ILE A 102 0.27 17.84 -2.48
CA ILE A 102 1.54 17.30 -2.97
C ILE A 102 1.48 15.77 -3.06
N SER A 103 0.99 15.09 -2.01
CA SER A 103 0.84 13.63 -2.01
C SER A 103 -0.08 13.14 -3.13
N PHE A 104 -1.17 13.85 -3.40
CA PHE A 104 -2.08 13.54 -4.50
C PHE A 104 -1.42 13.66 -5.87
N VAL A 105 -0.70 14.76 -6.13
CA VAL A 105 0.02 14.97 -7.38
C VAL A 105 1.07 13.89 -7.60
N VAL A 106 1.87 13.58 -6.58
CA VAL A 106 2.89 12.52 -6.64
C VAL A 106 2.25 11.16 -6.90
N SER A 107 1.13 10.84 -6.24
CA SER A 107 0.43 9.57 -6.45
C SER A 107 -0.08 9.41 -7.87
N ILE A 108 -0.62 10.48 -8.49
CA ILE A 108 -1.04 10.45 -9.90
C ILE A 108 0.18 10.21 -10.81
N LEU A 109 1.27 10.90 -10.58
CA LEU A 109 2.48 10.78 -11.39
C LEU A 109 3.02 9.35 -11.35
N LEU A 110 3.08 8.75 -10.16
CA LEU A 110 3.50 7.35 -9.98
C LEU A 110 2.52 6.36 -10.63
N ALA A 111 1.20 6.61 -10.56
CA ALA A 111 0.21 5.76 -11.21
C ALA A 111 0.33 5.80 -12.74
N VAL A 112 0.58 6.98 -13.33
CA VAL A 112 0.82 7.11 -14.78
C VAL A 112 2.06 6.32 -15.20
N TRP A 113 3.16 6.44 -14.45
CA TRP A 113 4.38 5.67 -14.72
C TRP A 113 4.16 4.16 -14.56
N ALA A 114 3.40 3.74 -13.58
CA ALA A 114 3.08 2.33 -13.37
C ALA A 114 2.27 1.75 -14.55
N ILE A 115 1.33 2.52 -15.11
CA ILE A 115 0.55 2.11 -16.27
C ILE A 115 1.44 2.01 -17.52
N GLN A 116 2.32 2.99 -17.76
CA GLN A 116 3.27 2.96 -18.87
C GLN A 116 4.24 1.77 -18.75
N TYR A 117 4.68 1.48 -17.53
CA TYR A 117 5.52 0.32 -17.26
C TYR A 117 4.79 -1.00 -17.51
N LEU A 118 3.49 -1.07 -17.17
CA LEU A 118 2.67 -2.23 -17.46
C LEU A 118 2.55 -2.47 -18.96
N ASP A 119 2.25 -1.42 -19.74
CA ASP A 119 2.14 -1.47 -21.20
C ASP A 119 3.45 -1.98 -21.83
N LEU A 120 4.58 -1.44 -21.39
CA LEU A 120 5.90 -1.93 -21.80
C LEU A 120 6.10 -3.41 -21.46
N CYS A 121 5.65 -3.85 -20.28
CA CYS A 121 5.77 -5.25 -19.88
C CYS A 121 4.88 -6.19 -20.67
N LEU A 122 3.69 -5.73 -21.07
CA LEU A 122 2.79 -6.49 -21.94
C LEU A 122 3.36 -6.62 -23.35
N THR A 123 3.96 -5.55 -23.89
CA THR A 123 4.55 -5.51 -25.23
C THR A 123 5.81 -6.39 -25.33
N LEU A 124 6.69 -6.32 -24.32
CA LEU A 124 7.92 -7.12 -24.29
C LEU A 124 7.65 -8.59 -23.95
N GLY A 125 6.54 -8.89 -23.29
CA GLY A 125 6.24 -10.22 -22.78
C GLY A 125 7.27 -10.67 -21.73
N GLY A 126 7.27 -11.95 -21.44
CA GLY A 126 8.26 -12.58 -20.60
C GLY A 126 7.66 -13.43 -19.50
N ASN A 127 8.35 -14.52 -19.23
CA ASN A 127 8.03 -15.43 -18.15
C ASN A 127 9.18 -15.46 -17.15
N THR A 128 8.90 -15.87 -15.93
CA THR A 128 9.93 -16.14 -14.93
C THR A 128 10.79 -17.31 -15.40
N ARG A 129 12.07 -17.31 -14.99
CA ARG A 129 13.09 -18.24 -15.54
C ARG A 129 12.89 -19.69 -15.12
N ILE A 130 12.34 -19.91 -13.93
CA ILE A 130 12.26 -21.24 -13.31
C ILE A 130 10.83 -21.77 -13.37
N LEU A 131 9.86 -20.99 -12.93
CA LEU A 131 8.45 -21.38 -12.87
C LEU A 131 7.69 -21.14 -14.17
N GLY A 132 8.23 -20.35 -15.11
CA GLY A 132 7.53 -19.99 -16.34
C GLY A 132 6.29 -19.15 -16.13
N LEU A 133 6.12 -18.54 -14.95
CA LEU A 133 4.98 -17.68 -14.64
C LEU A 133 5.08 -16.36 -15.43
N PRO A 134 3.96 -15.83 -15.94
CA PRO A 134 3.98 -14.54 -16.61
C PRO A 134 4.50 -13.47 -15.65
N MET A 135 5.45 -12.66 -16.09
CA MET A 135 6.00 -11.55 -15.31
C MET A 135 4.94 -10.56 -14.85
N LEU A 136 3.78 -10.58 -15.50
CA LEU A 136 2.61 -9.79 -15.11
C LEU A 136 2.17 -10.07 -13.67
N CYS A 137 2.36 -11.30 -13.16
CA CYS A 137 2.00 -11.68 -11.79
C CYS A 137 2.76 -10.86 -10.73
N SER A 138 4.03 -10.55 -10.95
CA SER A 138 4.82 -9.71 -10.03
C SER A 138 4.63 -8.22 -10.32
N ARG A 139 4.63 -7.83 -11.59
CA ARG A 139 4.56 -6.42 -12.01
C ARG A 139 3.16 -5.83 -11.86
N GLY A 140 2.11 -6.66 -11.94
CA GLY A 140 0.73 -6.26 -11.67
C GLY A 140 0.53 -5.71 -10.25
N ALA A 141 1.27 -6.21 -9.27
CA ALA A 141 1.26 -5.71 -7.90
C ALA A 141 1.63 -4.22 -7.82
N LEU A 142 2.61 -3.80 -8.63
CA LEU A 142 3.08 -2.42 -8.71
C LEU A 142 1.97 -1.47 -9.24
N VAL A 143 1.25 -1.90 -10.27
CA VAL A 143 0.15 -1.10 -10.84
C VAL A 143 -0.99 -0.95 -9.86
N VAL A 144 -1.44 -2.04 -9.25
CA VAL A 144 -2.48 -2.03 -8.22
C VAL A 144 -2.02 -1.15 -7.04
N GLY A 145 -0.78 -1.33 -6.59
CA GLY A 145 -0.21 -0.60 -5.47
C GLY A 145 -0.04 0.90 -5.70
N TYR A 146 0.00 1.39 -6.94
CA TYR A 146 0.03 2.83 -7.21
C TYR A 146 -1.34 3.42 -7.58
N ILE A 147 -2.28 2.61 -8.07
CA ILE A 147 -3.66 3.06 -8.30
C ILE A 147 -4.40 3.26 -6.97
N LEU A 148 -4.23 2.34 -6.01
CA LEU A 148 -4.89 2.44 -4.70
C LEU A 148 -4.56 3.72 -3.93
N PRO A 149 -3.29 4.16 -3.81
CA PRO A 149 -2.94 5.44 -3.20
C PRO A 149 -3.62 6.65 -3.85
N VAL A 150 -3.83 6.65 -5.17
CA VAL A 150 -4.56 7.75 -5.82
C VAL A 150 -5.99 7.82 -5.29
N LEU A 151 -6.68 6.69 -5.15
CA LEU A 151 -8.03 6.64 -4.59
C LEU A 151 -8.05 7.14 -3.13
N TYR A 152 -7.10 6.68 -2.31
CA TYR A 152 -7.04 7.04 -0.89
C TYR A 152 -6.61 8.49 -0.66
N THR A 153 -5.62 8.98 -1.40
CA THR A 153 -5.22 10.40 -1.29
C THR A 153 -6.29 11.34 -1.78
N THR A 154 -7.05 10.97 -2.83
CA THR A 154 -8.22 11.73 -3.28
C THR A 154 -9.29 11.79 -2.18
N TYR A 155 -9.58 10.66 -1.55
CA TYR A 155 -10.53 10.59 -0.44
C TYR A 155 -10.11 11.50 0.73
N HIS A 156 -8.87 11.41 1.17
CA HIS A 156 -8.34 12.24 2.26
C HIS A 156 -8.29 13.72 1.91
N LEU A 157 -7.92 14.06 0.66
CA LEU A 157 -7.91 15.45 0.20
C LEU A 157 -9.32 16.08 0.28
N ILE A 158 -10.34 15.35 -0.17
CA ILE A 158 -11.75 15.82 -0.09
C ILE A 158 -12.19 16.03 1.36
N LEU A 159 -11.82 15.12 2.27
CA LEU A 159 -12.14 15.25 3.70
C LEU A 159 -11.44 16.45 4.33
N THR A 160 -10.17 16.66 4.02
CA THR A 160 -9.38 17.79 4.56
C THR A 160 -9.94 19.14 4.09
N ILE A 161 -10.30 19.28 2.81
CA ILE A 161 -10.91 20.50 2.26
C ILE A 161 -12.25 20.78 2.93
N LYS A 162 -13.03 19.75 3.27
CA LYS A 162 -14.32 19.89 3.96
C LYS A 162 -14.23 20.10 5.48
N GLY A 163 -13.00 20.09 6.03
CA GLY A 163 -12.79 20.25 7.48
C GLY A 163 -13.25 19.06 8.33
N GLU A 164 -13.56 17.91 7.71
CA GLU A 164 -14.01 16.70 8.41
C GLU A 164 -12.83 15.79 8.86
N ASP A 165 -11.60 16.26 8.71
CA ASP A 165 -10.34 15.52 8.98
C ASP A 165 -9.96 15.50 10.48
N LYS A 166 -10.90 15.83 11.37
CA LYS A 166 -10.67 15.65 12.81
C LYS A 166 -10.58 14.16 13.11
N LYS A 167 -9.34 13.68 13.40
CA LYS A 167 -9.14 12.35 14.01
C LYS A 167 -10.08 12.23 15.20
N PRO A 168 -10.80 11.11 15.38
CA PRO A 168 -11.44 10.85 16.66
C PRO A 168 -10.31 10.90 17.71
N LYS A 169 -10.45 11.76 18.72
CA LYS A 169 -9.61 11.66 19.91
C LYS A 169 -9.75 10.21 20.38
N LEU A 170 -8.65 9.50 20.42
CA LEU A 170 -8.58 8.23 21.13
C LEU A 170 -8.88 8.58 22.58
N GLU A 171 -10.12 8.38 22.99
CA GLU A 171 -10.49 8.32 24.41
C GLU A 171 -9.80 7.04 24.95
N GLY A 172 -8.79 7.22 25.75
CA GLY A 172 -8.12 6.13 26.45
C GLY A 172 -6.60 6.13 26.27
N GLY A 173 -5.94 7.13 26.76
CA GLY A 173 -4.52 7.17 27.01
C GLY A 173 -4.28 8.00 28.26
N GLU A 174 -4.34 7.35 29.44
CA GLU A 174 -3.83 7.93 30.68
C GLU A 174 -2.35 8.24 30.52
N PRO A 175 -1.88 9.40 31.02
CA PRO A 175 -0.45 9.70 31.07
C PRO A 175 0.21 8.83 32.16
N VAL A 176 1.23 8.07 31.77
CA VAL A 176 2.24 7.52 32.67
C VAL A 176 3.42 8.46 32.65
#